data_07712ba817b902036f60ab65c44e1808
#
_entry.id   07712ba817b902036f60ab65c44e1808
#
_cell.length_a   1.000
_cell.length_b   1.000
_cell.length_c   1.000
_cell.angle_alpha   90.00
_cell.angle_beta   90.00
_cell.angle_gamma   90.00
#
_symmetry.space_group_name_H-M   'P 1'
#
loop_
_entity.id
_entity.type
_entity.pdbx_description
1 polymer ?
#
loop_
_entity_poly.entity_id
_entity_poly.type
_entity_poly.pdbx_seq_one_letter_code
_entity_poly.pdbx_strand_id
1 'polypeptide(L)'
;MNTLVSLKEIALMPAVVSEVEHRAEINPFYGNKLPIFVAPMTCLINSSNWDTFYNSKVTPIYPVWHEDYFRLSGNIKSDGWRAMTLDEFIHFFNACNASEDVEDGYYHICIDCANGHMKKLLTAVKDAKQEYGNKLVVMTGNIANPDAYIEYCKARVDYVRVGIGGNLNCETGSKTGIHTSLPYLLTSINEIRKSYKFIDFCNENDLTATKVIADGGVNTISKAMKCLALGADYVMMGTLIAKTKEACSPLIKVEDLKEEVRIKYPDDIQYVRRYYGQASSFGQIDRFGKASEYEEGSESFLPVLYTLDEFCLEFERVLRSLMSYTNSFGLSELIGNVEWHIQSSEEYQSFNK
;
A
#
# COMPACT_ATOMS: atom_id res chain seq x y z
N MET A 1 0.28 -29.38 5.67
CA MET A 1 0.74 -28.06 6.17
C MET A 1 1.40 -27.35 5.00
N ASN A 2 0.82 -26.26 4.54
CA ASN A 2 1.48 -25.45 3.51
C ASN A 2 2.64 -24.70 4.16
N THR A 3 3.86 -24.89 3.64
CA THR A 3 5.02 -24.11 4.10
C THR A 3 4.80 -22.65 3.68
N LEU A 4 4.66 -21.76 4.65
CA LEU A 4 4.54 -20.33 4.37
C LEU A 4 5.93 -19.78 4.05
N VAL A 5 6.09 -19.23 2.84
CA VAL A 5 7.34 -18.67 2.35
C VAL A 5 7.29 -17.15 2.38
N SER A 6 8.44 -16.50 2.48
CA SER A 6 8.59 -15.05 2.39
C SER A 6 8.78 -14.61 0.93
N LEU A 7 8.59 -13.31 0.65
CA LEU A 7 8.90 -12.75 -0.68
C LEU A 7 10.37 -12.95 -1.10
N LYS A 8 11.29 -13.17 -0.14
CA LYS A 8 12.69 -13.49 -0.45
C LYS A 8 12.84 -14.85 -1.12
N GLU A 9 12.02 -15.81 -0.70
CA GLU A 9 12.06 -17.21 -1.17
C GLU A 9 11.27 -17.44 -2.46
N ILE A 10 10.63 -16.42 -3.01
CA ILE A 10 9.95 -16.49 -4.30
C ILE A 10 10.90 -16.08 -5.42
N ALA A 11 10.97 -16.87 -6.49
CA ALA A 11 11.56 -16.50 -7.77
C ALA A 11 10.48 -16.54 -8.86
N LEU A 12 10.42 -15.50 -9.69
CA LEU A 12 9.49 -15.43 -10.82
C LEU A 12 10.12 -16.13 -12.03
N MET A 13 9.30 -16.81 -12.82
CA MET A 13 9.74 -17.46 -14.04
C MET A 13 9.42 -16.61 -15.26
N PRO A 14 10.32 -16.52 -16.24
CA PRO A 14 10.00 -15.88 -17.50
C PRO A 14 8.98 -16.73 -18.28
N ALA A 15 8.25 -16.10 -19.20
CA ALA A 15 7.42 -16.83 -20.16
C ALA A 15 8.31 -17.73 -21.03
N VAL A 16 7.73 -18.84 -21.52
CA VAL A 16 8.44 -19.75 -22.46
C VAL A 16 8.89 -19.01 -23.71
N VAL A 17 8.05 -18.10 -24.20
CA VAL A 17 8.32 -17.21 -25.34
C VAL A 17 7.70 -15.86 -25.01
N SER A 18 8.40 -14.77 -25.28
CA SER A 18 7.86 -13.41 -25.20
C SER A 18 7.75 -12.80 -26.59
N GLU A 19 6.59 -12.25 -26.90
CA GLU A 19 6.31 -11.49 -28.11
C GLU A 19 6.65 -9.99 -27.96
N VAL A 20 7.06 -9.56 -26.75
CA VAL A 20 7.49 -8.19 -26.50
C VAL A 20 8.87 -7.98 -27.09
N GLU A 21 8.94 -7.32 -28.24
CA GLU A 21 10.20 -7.00 -28.92
C GLU A 21 10.88 -5.79 -28.29
N HIS A 22 10.10 -4.77 -27.94
CA HIS A 22 10.60 -3.54 -27.35
C HIS A 22 9.83 -3.14 -26.08
N ARG A 23 10.56 -2.77 -25.02
CA ARG A 23 9.96 -2.32 -23.76
C ARG A 23 9.08 -1.06 -23.88
N ALA A 24 9.22 -0.31 -24.98
CA ALA A 24 8.38 0.84 -25.29
C ALA A 24 6.92 0.46 -25.61
N GLU A 25 6.65 -0.78 -26.02
CA GLU A 25 5.33 -1.32 -26.34
C GLU A 25 4.50 -1.60 -25.06
N ILE A 26 5.15 -1.69 -23.91
CA ILE A 26 4.56 -2.04 -22.64
C ILE A 26 3.89 -0.82 -22.02
N ASN A 27 2.68 -1.01 -21.48
CA ASN A 27 2.01 0.00 -20.64
C ASN A 27 2.03 -0.42 -19.16
N PRO A 28 2.95 0.10 -18.32
CA PRO A 28 3.05 -0.23 -16.90
C PRO A 28 2.18 0.66 -16.01
N PHE A 29 1.22 1.38 -16.57
CA PHE A 29 0.44 2.40 -15.87
C PHE A 29 -1.05 2.07 -15.79
N TYR A 30 -1.68 2.53 -14.71
CA TYR A 30 -3.11 2.80 -14.65
C TYR A 30 -3.32 4.30 -14.94
N GLY A 31 -3.81 4.62 -16.16
CA GLY A 31 -3.81 6.00 -16.65
C GLY A 31 -2.39 6.55 -16.77
N ASN A 32 -2.04 7.50 -15.92
CA ASN A 32 -0.70 8.10 -15.86
C ASN A 32 0.09 7.74 -14.59
N LYS A 33 -0.47 6.84 -13.74
CA LYS A 33 0.13 6.44 -12.47
C LYS A 33 0.69 5.02 -12.52
N LEU A 34 1.84 4.82 -11.90
CA LEU A 34 2.36 3.48 -11.59
C LEU A 34 1.44 2.75 -10.59
N PRO A 35 1.48 1.43 -10.52
CA PRO A 35 0.65 0.66 -9.58
C PRO A 35 1.15 0.81 -8.12
N ILE A 36 1.32 2.05 -7.66
CA ILE A 36 1.90 2.40 -6.36
C ILE A 36 0.97 3.35 -5.62
N PHE A 37 0.57 2.96 -4.41
CA PHE A 37 0.03 3.87 -3.41
C PHE A 37 1.12 4.24 -2.40
N VAL A 38 1.22 5.52 -2.06
CA VAL A 38 2.03 5.98 -0.94
C VAL A 38 1.27 5.73 0.35
N ALA A 39 1.92 5.05 1.30
CA ALA A 39 1.29 4.75 2.59
C ALA A 39 0.84 6.04 3.30
N PRO A 40 -0.35 6.07 3.92
CA PRO A 40 -0.90 7.24 4.59
C PRO A 40 -0.20 7.48 5.94
N MET A 41 1.08 7.86 5.88
CA MET A 41 1.93 8.03 7.06
C MET A 41 2.34 9.49 7.19
N THR A 42 2.23 10.03 8.42
CA THR A 42 2.54 11.42 8.74
C THR A 42 4.04 11.77 8.55
N CYS A 43 4.92 10.77 8.57
CA CYS A 43 6.33 10.96 8.22
C CYS A 43 6.61 11.03 6.70
N LEU A 44 5.62 10.82 5.84
CA LEU A 44 5.79 10.82 4.39
C LEU A 44 5.12 12.01 3.72
N ILE A 45 3.87 12.31 4.09
CA ILE A 45 3.01 13.28 3.42
C ILE A 45 2.41 14.26 4.42
N ASN A 46 2.47 15.54 4.07
CA ASN A 46 1.73 16.62 4.72
C ASN A 46 1.28 17.66 3.67
N SER A 47 0.71 18.79 4.13
CA SER A 47 0.23 19.84 3.23
C SER A 47 1.34 20.50 2.38
N SER A 48 2.59 20.51 2.85
CA SER A 48 3.69 21.17 2.14
C SER A 48 4.21 20.37 0.94
N ASN A 49 4.10 19.05 0.94
CA ASN A 49 4.59 18.18 -0.13
C ASN A 49 3.48 17.47 -0.92
N TRP A 50 2.21 17.71 -0.55
CA TRP A 50 1.06 17.05 -1.20
C TRP A 50 1.06 17.20 -2.73
N ASP A 51 1.18 18.43 -3.24
CA ASP A 51 1.14 18.69 -4.68
C ASP A 51 2.29 18.02 -5.43
N THR A 52 3.46 17.90 -4.83
CA THR A 52 4.60 17.19 -5.41
C THR A 52 4.26 15.71 -5.63
N PHE A 53 3.72 15.06 -4.61
CA PHE A 53 3.29 13.65 -4.72
C PHE A 53 2.09 13.48 -5.63
N TYR A 54 1.09 14.37 -5.54
CA TYR A 54 -0.12 14.30 -6.36
C TYR A 54 0.20 14.39 -7.86
N ASN A 55 1.12 15.26 -8.26
CA ASN A 55 1.52 15.45 -9.65
C ASN A 55 2.56 14.41 -10.15
N SER A 56 3.12 13.58 -9.26
CA SER A 56 4.08 12.54 -9.62
C SER A 56 3.42 11.29 -10.22
N LYS A 57 4.21 10.26 -10.54
CA LYS A 57 3.72 8.98 -11.06
C LYS A 57 3.18 8.01 -9.99
N VAL A 58 3.23 8.34 -8.69
CA VAL A 58 2.63 7.55 -7.61
C VAL A 58 1.29 8.14 -7.19
N THR A 59 0.46 7.37 -6.49
CA THR A 59 -0.81 7.84 -5.95
C THR A 59 -0.65 8.09 -4.45
N PRO A 60 -0.63 9.36 -3.99
CA PRO A 60 -0.54 9.68 -2.58
C PRO A 60 -1.89 9.49 -1.88
N ILE A 61 -1.83 9.16 -0.59
CA ILE A 61 -2.97 9.20 0.33
C ILE A 61 -2.61 10.19 1.43
N TYR A 62 -3.40 11.27 1.57
CA TYR A 62 -3.19 12.24 2.63
C TYR A 62 -3.51 11.60 4.00
N PRO A 63 -2.57 11.55 4.95
CA PRO A 63 -2.76 10.83 6.20
C PRO A 63 -3.72 11.54 7.17
N VAL A 64 -4.10 10.85 8.24
CA VAL A 64 -4.81 11.45 9.37
C VAL A 64 -3.81 12.30 10.16
N TRP A 65 -4.10 13.60 10.32
CA TRP A 65 -3.35 14.55 11.14
C TRP A 65 -4.25 15.14 12.22
N HIS A 66 -3.71 15.31 13.42
CA HIS A 66 -4.40 16.03 14.49
C HIS A 66 -4.48 17.53 14.14
N GLU A 67 -5.68 18.10 14.27
CA GLU A 67 -5.95 19.54 14.00
C GLU A 67 -5.53 20.04 12.59
N ASP A 68 -5.28 19.15 11.64
CA ASP A 68 -4.97 19.55 10.26
C ASP A 68 -6.26 19.66 9.43
N TYR A 69 -6.73 20.88 9.22
CA TYR A 69 -7.91 21.18 8.39
C TYR A 69 -7.67 21.03 6.89
N PHE A 70 -6.44 20.91 6.41
CA PHE A 70 -6.14 20.74 4.98
C PHE A 70 -6.88 19.52 4.42
N ARG A 71 -6.89 18.43 5.15
CA ARG A 71 -7.58 17.19 4.81
C ARG A 71 -9.11 17.35 4.68
N LEU A 72 -9.71 18.26 5.46
CA LEU A 72 -11.16 18.46 5.56
C LEU A 72 -11.66 19.68 4.77
N SER A 73 -10.75 20.59 4.37
CA SER A 73 -11.07 21.90 3.80
C SER A 73 -11.31 21.95 2.30
N GLY A 74 -11.42 20.80 1.62
CA GLY A 74 -11.54 20.76 0.16
C GLY A 74 -10.25 21.08 -0.61
N ASN A 75 -9.13 21.36 0.06
CA ASN A 75 -7.81 21.59 -0.58
C ASN A 75 -7.24 20.32 -1.23
N ILE A 76 -7.68 19.12 -0.81
CA ILE A 76 -7.41 17.89 -1.53
C ILE A 76 -8.36 17.86 -2.72
N LYS A 77 -7.79 17.77 -3.92
CA LYS A 77 -8.56 17.69 -5.17
C LYS A 77 -9.60 16.57 -5.10
N SER A 78 -10.69 16.69 -5.83
CA SER A 78 -11.83 15.77 -5.77
C SER A 78 -11.46 14.30 -6.02
N ASP A 79 -10.41 14.04 -6.81
CA ASP A 79 -9.84 12.72 -7.08
C ASP A 79 -8.65 12.35 -6.16
N GLY A 80 -8.33 13.19 -5.19
CA GLY A 80 -7.26 12.98 -4.23
C GLY A 80 -7.69 12.06 -3.07
N TRP A 81 -6.86 11.05 -2.77
CA TRP A 81 -7.09 10.15 -1.66
C TRP A 81 -6.82 10.81 -0.31
N ARG A 82 -7.72 10.59 0.65
CA ARG A 82 -7.57 11.00 2.05
C ARG A 82 -7.80 9.85 3.00
N ALA A 83 -6.98 9.76 4.04
CA ALA A 83 -7.18 8.80 5.11
C ALA A 83 -8.18 9.33 6.15
N MET A 84 -8.97 8.43 6.71
CA MET A 84 -9.88 8.66 7.84
C MET A 84 -9.78 7.51 8.80
N THR A 85 -9.98 7.77 10.10
CA THR A 85 -10.29 6.71 11.05
C THR A 85 -11.70 6.16 10.77
N LEU A 86 -12.02 4.97 11.27
CA LEU A 86 -13.36 4.41 11.10
C LEU A 86 -14.46 5.30 11.72
N ASP A 87 -14.18 5.90 12.87
CA ASP A 87 -15.17 6.76 13.53
C ASP A 87 -15.34 8.09 12.79
N GLU A 88 -14.28 8.68 12.23
CA GLU A 88 -14.37 9.85 11.33
C GLU A 88 -15.19 9.51 10.06
N PHE A 89 -14.95 8.34 9.46
CA PHE A 89 -15.70 7.89 8.29
C PHE A 89 -17.19 7.78 8.58
N ILE A 90 -17.56 7.11 9.69
CA ILE A 90 -18.96 6.97 10.09
C ILE A 90 -19.59 8.34 10.38
N HIS A 91 -18.87 9.21 11.09
CA HIS A 91 -19.37 10.55 11.41
C HIS A 91 -19.55 11.41 10.15
N PHE A 92 -18.59 11.38 9.23
CA PHE A 92 -18.62 12.14 7.98
C PHE A 92 -19.84 11.77 7.14
N PHE A 93 -20.09 10.47 6.90
CA PHE A 93 -21.22 10.03 6.09
C PHE A 93 -22.56 10.22 6.79
N ASN A 94 -22.65 10.06 8.11
CA ASN A 94 -23.88 10.37 8.86
C ASN A 94 -24.20 11.87 8.84
N ALA A 95 -23.19 12.74 8.86
CA ALA A 95 -23.40 14.19 8.79
C ALA A 95 -23.77 14.66 7.36
N CYS A 96 -23.20 14.07 6.32
CA CYS A 96 -23.53 14.38 4.94
C CYS A 96 -24.98 14.03 4.58
N ASN A 97 -25.54 12.99 5.19
CA ASN A 97 -26.98 12.66 5.03
C ASN A 97 -27.91 13.75 5.58
N ALA A 98 -27.40 14.63 6.43
CA ALA A 98 -28.18 15.72 7.04
C ALA A 98 -28.06 17.05 6.27
N SER A 99 -27.15 17.17 5.29
CA SER A 99 -26.95 18.38 4.50
C SER A 99 -27.23 18.11 3.01
N GLU A 100 -28.11 18.90 2.40
CA GLU A 100 -28.38 18.91 0.95
C GLU A 100 -27.16 19.40 0.13
N ASP A 101 -26.07 19.81 0.80
CA ASP A 101 -24.86 20.43 0.24
C ASP A 101 -23.72 19.44 -0.04
N VAL A 102 -24.02 18.19 -0.43
CA VAL A 102 -22.96 17.31 -0.97
C VAL A 102 -22.65 17.78 -2.39
N GLU A 103 -21.62 18.62 -2.51
CA GLU A 103 -21.09 19.02 -3.82
C GLU A 103 -20.93 17.80 -4.75
N ASP A 104 -21.14 17.97 -6.05
CA ASP A 104 -21.00 16.93 -7.10
C ASP A 104 -19.54 16.44 -7.24
N GLY A 105 -19.00 15.83 -6.17
CA GLY A 105 -17.63 15.35 -6.10
C GLY A 105 -17.53 13.82 -5.94
N TYR A 106 -16.39 13.27 -6.36
CA TYR A 106 -15.97 11.90 -6.05
C TYR A 106 -15.16 11.89 -4.75
N TYR A 107 -15.46 10.94 -3.86
CA TYR A 107 -14.71 10.77 -2.62
C TYR A 107 -13.80 9.56 -2.71
N HIS A 108 -12.49 9.77 -2.55
CA HIS A 108 -11.50 8.69 -2.46
C HIS A 108 -11.02 8.58 -1.01
N ILE A 109 -11.55 7.62 -0.28
CA ILE A 109 -11.33 7.47 1.16
C ILE A 109 -10.53 6.21 1.46
N CYS A 110 -9.43 6.36 2.19
CA CYS A 110 -8.71 5.26 2.82
C CYS A 110 -9.10 5.19 4.30
N ILE A 111 -9.91 4.20 4.69
CA ILE A 111 -10.19 3.97 6.11
C ILE A 111 -8.97 3.29 6.71
N ASP A 112 -8.22 4.05 7.53
CA ASP A 112 -7.00 3.58 8.16
C ASP A 112 -7.31 3.09 9.58
N CYS A 113 -7.45 1.78 9.73
CA CYS A 113 -7.74 1.11 10.99
C CYS A 113 -6.75 -0.05 11.24
N ALA A 114 -6.53 -0.36 12.53
CA ALA A 114 -5.57 -1.40 12.92
C ALA A 114 -6.06 -2.82 12.59
N ASN A 115 -7.38 -3.05 12.57
CA ASN A 115 -7.98 -4.36 12.34
C ASN A 115 -9.03 -4.31 11.22
N GLY A 116 -8.65 -4.77 10.03
CA GLY A 116 -9.55 -4.87 8.87
C GLY A 116 -10.62 -5.96 8.98
N HIS A 117 -10.55 -6.84 9.99
CA HIS A 117 -11.52 -7.94 10.17
C HIS A 117 -12.76 -7.55 10.99
N MET A 118 -12.94 -6.25 11.31
CA MET A 118 -14.08 -5.79 12.10
C MET A 118 -15.39 -5.80 11.30
N LYS A 119 -16.44 -6.43 11.84
CA LYS A 119 -17.79 -6.39 11.24
C LYS A 119 -18.30 -4.93 11.11
N LYS A 120 -18.06 -4.07 12.13
CA LYS A 120 -18.43 -2.64 12.12
C LYS A 120 -17.88 -1.92 10.88
N LEU A 121 -16.64 -2.21 10.49
CA LEU A 121 -15.98 -1.63 9.31
C LEU A 121 -16.75 -1.97 8.02
N LEU A 122 -16.97 -3.27 7.77
CA LEU A 122 -17.64 -3.73 6.56
C LEU A 122 -19.09 -3.25 6.48
N THR A 123 -19.79 -3.20 7.63
CA THR A 123 -21.16 -2.67 7.69
C THR A 123 -21.17 -1.18 7.32
N ALA A 124 -20.29 -0.38 7.93
CA ALA A 124 -20.21 1.06 7.64
C ALA A 124 -19.90 1.35 6.16
N VAL A 125 -18.97 0.59 5.56
CA VAL A 125 -18.66 0.75 4.12
C VAL A 125 -19.84 0.35 3.27
N LYS A 126 -20.49 -0.80 3.56
CA LYS A 126 -21.64 -1.27 2.80
C LYS A 126 -22.78 -0.24 2.80
N ASP A 127 -23.11 0.33 3.97
CA ASP A 127 -24.16 1.32 4.12
C ASP A 127 -23.84 2.59 3.34
N ALA A 128 -22.60 3.12 3.46
CA ALA A 128 -22.15 4.27 2.70
C ALA A 128 -22.14 4.01 1.18
N LYS A 129 -21.72 2.83 0.73
CA LYS A 129 -21.73 2.46 -0.71
C LYS A 129 -23.14 2.30 -1.26
N GLN A 130 -24.12 1.90 -0.45
CA GLN A 130 -25.53 1.85 -0.87
C GLN A 130 -26.08 3.24 -1.16
N GLU A 131 -25.64 4.25 -0.42
CA GLU A 131 -26.14 5.62 -0.55
C GLU A 131 -25.37 6.40 -1.63
N TYR A 132 -24.05 6.36 -1.61
CA TYR A 132 -23.20 7.18 -2.49
C TYR A 132 -22.79 6.47 -3.79
N GLY A 133 -23.00 5.15 -3.89
CA GLY A 133 -22.69 4.37 -5.08
C GLY A 133 -21.24 4.58 -5.56
N ASN A 134 -21.11 4.88 -6.86
CA ASN A 134 -19.81 5.09 -7.51
C ASN A 134 -19.17 6.45 -7.19
N LYS A 135 -19.89 7.38 -6.55
CA LYS A 135 -19.29 8.65 -6.09
C LYS A 135 -18.33 8.43 -4.92
N LEU A 136 -18.44 7.30 -4.21
CA LEU A 136 -17.58 6.94 -3.10
C LEU A 136 -16.66 5.78 -3.50
N VAL A 137 -15.36 6.01 -3.50
CA VAL A 137 -14.32 5.00 -3.71
C VAL A 137 -13.63 4.72 -2.37
N VAL A 138 -13.72 3.48 -1.89
CA VAL A 138 -13.23 3.10 -0.56
C VAL A 138 -12.05 2.12 -0.66
N MET A 139 -10.98 2.48 0.04
CA MET A 139 -9.85 1.60 0.37
C MET A 139 -9.87 1.31 1.86
N THR A 140 -9.75 0.04 2.25
CA THR A 140 -9.60 -0.33 3.66
C THR A 140 -8.90 -1.67 3.83
N GLY A 141 -8.65 -2.10 5.05
CA GLY A 141 -7.90 -3.28 5.48
C GLY A 141 -7.21 -2.95 6.82
N ASN A 142 -6.18 -3.68 7.24
CA ASN A 142 -5.51 -4.73 6.49
C ASN A 142 -6.14 -6.10 6.82
N ILE A 143 -6.20 -6.97 5.83
CA ILE A 143 -6.62 -8.35 6.04
C ILE A 143 -5.40 -9.29 6.01
N ALA A 144 -5.49 -10.37 6.81
CA ALA A 144 -4.48 -11.42 6.89
C ALA A 144 -5.06 -12.84 6.73
N ASN A 145 -6.36 -12.92 6.42
CA ASN A 145 -7.06 -14.14 6.07
C ASN A 145 -7.61 -13.98 4.64
N PRO A 146 -7.22 -14.85 3.67
CA PRO A 146 -7.67 -14.70 2.29
C PRO A 146 -9.20 -14.83 2.13
N ASP A 147 -9.89 -15.59 2.98
CA ASP A 147 -11.34 -15.74 2.91
C ASP A 147 -12.09 -14.44 3.23
N ALA A 148 -11.47 -13.52 3.97
CA ALA A 148 -12.03 -12.19 4.22
C ALA A 148 -12.21 -11.39 2.93
N TYR A 149 -11.47 -11.70 1.86
CA TYR A 149 -11.59 -11.04 0.57
C TYR A 149 -13.03 -11.07 0.01
N ILE A 150 -13.72 -12.20 0.17
CA ILE A 150 -15.11 -12.35 -0.27
C ILE A 150 -16.05 -11.40 0.48
N GLU A 151 -15.84 -11.22 1.79
CA GLU A 151 -16.64 -10.30 2.59
C GLU A 151 -16.41 -8.83 2.21
N TYR A 152 -15.18 -8.49 1.79
CA TYR A 152 -14.85 -7.18 1.25
C TYR A 152 -15.57 -6.92 -0.09
N CYS A 153 -15.62 -7.91 -0.99
CA CYS A 153 -16.40 -7.80 -2.23
C CYS A 153 -17.90 -7.62 -1.95
N LYS A 154 -18.47 -8.38 -0.99
CA LYS A 154 -19.87 -8.24 -0.56
C LYS A 154 -20.18 -6.86 0.02
N ALA A 155 -19.22 -6.24 0.69
CA ALA A 155 -19.34 -4.88 1.21
C ALA A 155 -19.09 -3.79 0.14
N ARG A 156 -18.79 -4.18 -1.12
CA ARG A 156 -18.47 -3.29 -2.24
C ARG A 156 -17.27 -2.38 -1.97
N VAL A 157 -16.29 -2.88 -1.21
CA VAL A 157 -15.01 -2.20 -1.03
C VAL A 157 -14.27 -2.18 -2.37
N ASP A 158 -13.77 -1.01 -2.80
CA ASP A 158 -13.08 -0.89 -4.09
C ASP A 158 -11.65 -1.41 -4.02
N TYR A 159 -10.96 -1.17 -2.89
CA TYR A 159 -9.57 -1.57 -2.68
C TYR A 159 -9.37 -2.19 -1.31
N VAL A 160 -8.77 -3.39 -1.24
CA VAL A 160 -8.42 -4.04 0.02
C VAL A 160 -6.91 -4.04 0.24
N ARG A 161 -6.48 -3.54 1.39
CA ARG A 161 -5.08 -3.64 1.85
C ARG A 161 -4.85 -5.02 2.46
N VAL A 162 -3.85 -5.73 1.96
CA VAL A 162 -3.55 -7.13 2.30
C VAL A 162 -2.15 -7.23 2.92
N GLY A 163 -2.09 -7.77 4.14
CA GLY A 163 -0.85 -8.00 4.88
C GLY A 163 -0.88 -7.39 6.29
N ILE A 164 -0.54 -8.19 7.29
CA ILE A 164 -0.37 -7.78 8.69
C ILE A 164 1.01 -8.25 9.17
N GLY A 165 1.74 -7.39 9.89
CA GLY A 165 3.00 -7.74 10.52
C GLY A 165 4.24 -7.74 9.60
N GLY A 166 4.10 -7.33 8.33
CA GLY A 166 5.21 -7.33 7.36
C GLY A 166 6.08 -6.08 7.34
N ASN A 167 5.67 -4.99 7.97
CA ASN A 167 6.42 -3.73 7.98
C ASN A 167 7.60 -3.74 8.95
N LEU A 168 8.66 -2.99 8.62
CA LEU A 168 9.86 -2.84 9.44
C LEU A 168 9.54 -2.38 10.88
N ASN A 169 8.57 -1.49 11.03
CA ASN A 169 8.19 -0.87 12.29
C ASN A 169 6.81 -1.37 12.81
N CYS A 170 6.29 -2.50 12.29
CA CYS A 170 5.05 -3.11 12.77
C CYS A 170 5.36 -4.22 13.77
N GLU A 171 4.88 -4.07 14.99
CA GLU A 171 5.08 -5.04 16.06
C GLU A 171 3.85 -5.95 16.30
N THR A 172 2.77 -5.80 15.53
CA THR A 172 1.56 -6.60 15.69
C THR A 172 1.86 -8.09 15.65
N GLY A 173 2.64 -8.55 14.66
CA GLY A 173 2.98 -9.96 14.52
C GLY A 173 3.78 -10.51 15.71
N SER A 174 4.75 -9.75 16.22
CA SER A 174 5.59 -10.16 17.34
C SER A 174 4.85 -10.12 18.70
N LYS A 175 3.92 -9.16 18.86
CA LYS A 175 3.15 -9.00 20.09
C LYS A 175 1.93 -9.91 20.18
N THR A 176 1.22 -10.12 19.06
CA THR A 176 -0.05 -10.86 19.04
C THR A 176 0.04 -12.26 18.47
N GLY A 177 1.13 -12.58 17.75
CA GLY A 177 1.25 -13.80 16.96
C GLY A 177 0.45 -13.78 15.64
N ILE A 178 -0.29 -12.69 15.35
CA ILE A 178 -1.06 -12.56 14.11
C ILE A 178 -0.13 -12.11 12.99
N HIS A 179 0.21 -13.04 12.12
CA HIS A 179 1.04 -12.81 10.94
C HIS A 179 0.68 -13.83 9.86
N THR A 180 0.58 -13.37 8.61
CA THR A 180 0.39 -14.26 7.47
C THR A 180 1.33 -13.85 6.35
N SER A 181 2.00 -14.83 5.74
CA SER A 181 2.91 -14.60 4.62
C SER A 181 2.20 -13.87 3.47
N LEU A 182 2.78 -12.79 3.00
CA LEU A 182 2.23 -12.00 1.89
C LEU A 182 2.13 -12.81 0.58
N PRO A 183 3.11 -13.64 0.17
CA PRO A 183 2.94 -14.56 -0.95
C PRO A 183 1.73 -15.47 -0.82
N TYR A 184 1.53 -16.10 0.34
CA TYR A 184 0.36 -16.95 0.57
C TYR A 184 -0.95 -16.18 0.44
N LEU A 185 -1.06 -15.00 1.05
CA LEU A 185 -2.26 -14.16 0.95
C LEU A 185 -2.57 -13.79 -0.50
N LEU A 186 -1.57 -13.30 -1.23
CA LEU A 186 -1.76 -12.85 -2.62
C LEU A 186 -2.14 -13.99 -3.55
N THR A 187 -1.45 -15.14 -3.47
CA THR A 187 -1.76 -16.30 -4.31
C THR A 187 -3.12 -16.89 -3.97
N SER A 188 -3.48 -17.03 -2.69
CA SER A 188 -4.79 -17.54 -2.29
C SER A 188 -5.93 -16.63 -2.73
N ILE A 189 -5.78 -15.30 -2.58
CA ILE A 189 -6.78 -14.35 -3.10
C ILE A 189 -6.86 -14.41 -4.63
N ASN A 190 -5.73 -14.55 -5.32
CA ASN A 190 -5.71 -14.70 -6.77
C ASN A 190 -6.42 -15.99 -7.24
N GLU A 191 -6.25 -17.09 -6.52
CA GLU A 191 -6.99 -18.33 -6.74
C GLU A 191 -8.51 -18.16 -6.54
N ILE A 192 -8.92 -17.44 -5.47
CA ILE A 192 -10.32 -17.08 -5.25
C ILE A 192 -10.85 -16.30 -6.46
N ARG A 193 -10.15 -15.22 -6.87
CA ARG A 193 -10.55 -14.34 -7.99
C ARG A 193 -10.70 -15.08 -9.31
N LYS A 194 -9.90 -16.13 -9.56
CA LYS A 194 -9.91 -16.95 -10.79
C LYS A 194 -10.89 -18.12 -10.73
N SER A 195 -11.45 -18.41 -9.56
CA SER A 195 -12.38 -19.54 -9.42
C SER A 195 -13.72 -19.24 -10.08
N TYR A 196 -14.26 -20.20 -10.83
CA TYR A 196 -15.61 -20.12 -11.43
C TYR A 196 -16.67 -19.76 -10.39
N LYS A 197 -16.60 -20.39 -9.20
CA LYS A 197 -17.53 -20.13 -8.09
C LYS A 197 -17.56 -18.65 -7.68
N PHE A 198 -16.40 -17.98 -7.63
CA PHE A 198 -16.34 -16.57 -7.27
C PHE A 198 -16.81 -15.66 -8.41
N ILE A 199 -16.45 -16.00 -9.66
CA ILE A 199 -16.88 -15.25 -10.84
C ILE A 199 -18.41 -15.31 -10.97
N ASP A 200 -19.01 -16.48 -10.86
CA ASP A 200 -20.46 -16.66 -10.89
C ASP A 200 -21.14 -15.91 -9.73
N PHE A 201 -20.59 -16.02 -8.52
CA PHE A 201 -21.08 -15.26 -7.37
C PHE A 201 -21.06 -13.74 -7.60
N CYS A 202 -20.02 -13.18 -8.19
CA CYS A 202 -19.95 -11.75 -8.52
C CYS A 202 -20.99 -11.39 -9.57
N ASN A 203 -21.15 -12.19 -10.62
CA ASN A 203 -22.14 -11.94 -11.69
C ASN A 203 -23.58 -11.97 -11.16
N GLU A 204 -23.91 -12.98 -10.33
CA GLU A 204 -25.26 -13.15 -9.76
C GLU A 204 -25.63 -12.00 -8.79
N ASN A 205 -24.65 -11.35 -8.14
CA ASN A 205 -24.89 -10.31 -7.15
C ASN A 205 -24.54 -8.90 -7.64
N ASP A 206 -24.22 -8.72 -8.92
CA ASP A 206 -23.78 -7.45 -9.51
C ASP A 206 -22.63 -6.83 -8.69
N LEU A 207 -21.59 -7.62 -8.45
CA LEU A 207 -20.40 -7.23 -7.69
C LEU A 207 -19.17 -7.13 -8.60
N THR A 208 -18.36 -6.11 -8.37
CA THR A 208 -17.02 -6.00 -8.95
C THR A 208 -16.00 -6.61 -7.98
N ALA A 209 -15.05 -7.37 -8.50
CA ALA A 209 -13.95 -7.89 -7.70
C ALA A 209 -13.13 -6.73 -7.11
N THR A 210 -12.99 -6.74 -5.78
CA THR A 210 -12.19 -5.74 -5.04
C THR A 210 -10.73 -5.79 -5.49
N LYS A 211 -10.11 -4.65 -5.76
CA LYS A 211 -8.69 -4.57 -6.11
C LYS A 211 -7.81 -4.80 -4.90
N VAL A 212 -6.73 -5.52 -5.09
CA VAL A 212 -5.81 -5.96 -4.03
C VAL A 212 -4.60 -5.04 -3.97
N ILE A 213 -4.30 -4.51 -2.78
CA ILE A 213 -3.10 -3.73 -2.51
C ILE A 213 -2.20 -4.53 -1.56
N ALA A 214 -1.04 -4.94 -2.03
CA ALA A 214 -0.04 -5.55 -1.16
C ALA A 214 0.55 -4.49 -0.23
N ASP A 215 0.30 -4.63 1.06
CA ASP A 215 0.73 -3.68 2.09
C ASP A 215 1.52 -4.37 3.20
N GLY A 216 2.70 -3.84 3.47
CA GLY A 216 3.62 -4.37 4.47
C GLY A 216 4.77 -5.19 3.89
N GLY A 217 5.99 -4.87 4.29
CA GLY A 217 7.21 -5.60 3.89
C GLY A 217 7.69 -5.37 2.46
N VAL A 218 7.03 -4.52 1.67
CA VAL A 218 7.45 -4.14 0.31
C VAL A 218 8.51 -3.03 0.39
N ASN A 219 9.72 -3.39 0.78
CA ASN A 219 10.83 -2.47 1.03
C ASN A 219 11.95 -2.51 -0.02
N THR A 220 11.73 -3.22 -1.13
CA THR A 220 12.56 -3.20 -2.35
C THR A 220 11.68 -3.25 -3.58
N ILE A 221 12.18 -2.74 -4.72
CA ILE A 221 11.46 -2.81 -6.01
C ILE A 221 11.24 -4.28 -6.42
N SER A 222 12.21 -5.16 -6.21
CA SER A 222 12.06 -6.59 -6.51
C SER A 222 10.88 -7.23 -5.75
N LYS A 223 10.67 -6.88 -4.47
CA LYS A 223 9.50 -7.37 -3.73
C LYS A 223 8.18 -6.83 -4.27
N ALA A 224 8.18 -5.58 -4.74
CA ALA A 224 7.01 -5.01 -5.40
C ALA A 224 6.66 -5.77 -6.69
N MET A 225 7.66 -6.08 -7.50
CA MET A 225 7.51 -6.88 -8.72
C MET A 225 6.89 -8.25 -8.40
N LYS A 226 7.39 -8.92 -7.35
CA LYS A 226 6.83 -10.20 -6.89
C LYS A 226 5.38 -10.08 -6.42
N CYS A 227 5.03 -9.01 -5.68
CA CYS A 227 3.65 -8.79 -5.25
C CYS A 227 2.69 -8.64 -6.44
N LEU A 228 3.05 -7.83 -7.45
CA LEU A 228 2.25 -7.66 -8.66
C LEU A 228 2.09 -9.00 -9.41
N ALA A 229 3.20 -9.72 -9.61
CA ALA A 229 3.20 -11.03 -10.26
C ALA A 229 2.32 -12.07 -9.54
N LEU A 230 2.26 -12.03 -8.19
CA LEU A 230 1.47 -12.93 -7.36
C LEU A 230 -0.02 -12.55 -7.24
N GLY A 231 -0.45 -11.41 -7.79
CA GLY A 231 -1.87 -11.05 -7.86
C GLY A 231 -2.28 -9.76 -7.15
N ALA A 232 -1.33 -8.95 -6.67
CA ALA A 232 -1.64 -7.60 -6.21
C ALA A 232 -1.89 -6.68 -7.42
N ASP A 233 -2.99 -5.92 -7.40
CA ASP A 233 -3.24 -4.88 -8.40
C ASP A 233 -2.33 -3.66 -8.17
N TYR A 234 -2.01 -3.40 -6.91
CA TYR A 234 -1.14 -2.29 -6.47
C TYR A 234 -0.24 -2.74 -5.32
N VAL A 235 0.79 -1.94 -5.08
CA VAL A 235 1.64 -2.04 -3.89
C VAL A 235 1.56 -0.77 -3.07
N MET A 236 1.49 -0.89 -1.74
CA MET A 236 1.59 0.25 -0.82
C MET A 236 3.01 0.37 -0.31
N MET A 237 3.58 1.57 -0.44
CA MET A 237 4.98 1.81 -0.13
C MET A 237 5.16 2.91 0.92
N GLY A 238 5.85 2.56 2.01
CA GLY A 238 6.31 3.51 3.04
C GLY A 238 7.83 3.67 3.00
N THR A 239 8.56 2.59 3.25
CA THR A 239 10.03 2.59 3.42
C THR A 239 10.78 3.15 2.21
N LEU A 240 10.39 2.81 0.98
CA LEU A 240 11.04 3.31 -0.23
C LEU A 240 10.74 4.80 -0.44
N ILE A 241 9.52 5.22 -0.16
CA ILE A 241 9.13 6.64 -0.24
C ILE A 241 9.83 7.48 0.83
N ALA A 242 10.02 6.95 2.04
CA ALA A 242 10.75 7.66 3.11
C ALA A 242 12.22 7.96 2.75
N LYS A 243 12.79 7.26 1.77
CA LYS A 243 14.15 7.49 1.27
C LYS A 243 14.21 8.56 0.17
N THR A 244 13.08 9.10 -0.26
CA THR A 244 13.03 10.21 -1.24
C THR A 244 13.33 11.55 -0.57
N LYS A 245 13.85 12.50 -1.35
CA LYS A 245 14.08 13.88 -0.87
C LYS A 245 12.78 14.60 -0.51
N GLU A 246 11.67 14.22 -1.10
CA GLU A 246 10.36 14.86 -0.99
C GLU A 246 9.53 14.39 0.22
N ALA A 247 9.89 13.30 0.90
CA ALA A 247 9.20 12.89 2.13
C ALA A 247 9.27 14.00 3.20
N CYS A 248 8.18 14.21 3.96
CA CYS A 248 8.03 15.39 4.83
C CYS A 248 8.74 15.29 6.19
N SER A 249 9.11 14.09 6.64
CA SER A 249 9.84 13.98 7.92
C SER A 249 11.15 14.78 7.88
N PRO A 250 11.50 15.51 8.94
CA PRO A 250 12.68 16.37 8.96
C PRO A 250 13.97 15.61 8.60
N LEU A 251 14.84 16.29 7.85
CA LEU A 251 16.19 15.83 7.56
C LEU A 251 17.04 15.94 8.83
N ILE A 252 17.79 14.88 9.14
CA ILE A 252 18.72 14.82 10.26
C ILE A 252 20.10 14.48 9.66
N LYS A 253 21.12 15.25 10.01
CA LYS A 253 22.49 14.91 9.61
C LYS A 253 22.94 13.65 10.36
N VAL A 254 23.64 12.76 9.66
CA VAL A 254 24.16 11.52 10.26
C VAL A 254 25.13 11.85 11.41
N GLU A 255 25.89 12.96 11.31
CA GLU A 255 26.80 13.41 12.35
C GLU A 255 26.09 13.80 13.68
N ASP A 256 24.81 14.20 13.60
CA ASP A 256 24.00 14.59 14.78
C ASP A 256 23.34 13.38 15.48
N LEU A 257 23.48 12.19 14.91
CA LEU A 257 22.94 10.96 15.50
C LEU A 257 23.84 10.45 16.62
N LYS A 258 23.24 9.74 17.58
CA LYS A 258 24.01 8.95 18.56
C LYS A 258 24.96 7.99 17.86
N GLU A 259 26.14 7.77 18.39
CA GLU A 259 27.18 6.94 17.80
C GLU A 259 26.68 5.53 17.44
N GLU A 260 25.89 4.89 18.32
CA GLU A 260 25.30 3.56 18.12
C GLU A 260 24.40 3.46 16.88
N VAL A 261 23.83 4.60 16.43
CA VAL A 261 23.00 4.69 15.24
C VAL A 261 23.84 5.10 14.03
N ARG A 262 24.75 6.07 14.24
CA ARG A 262 25.61 6.63 13.19
C ARG A 262 26.49 5.57 12.53
N ILE A 263 27.07 4.65 13.30
CA ILE A 263 27.94 3.57 12.78
C ILE A 263 27.25 2.60 11.80
N LYS A 264 25.90 2.66 11.70
CA LYS A 264 25.13 1.81 10.77
C LYS A 264 25.10 2.38 9.35
N TYR A 265 25.57 3.61 9.16
CA TYR A 265 25.53 4.29 7.85
C TYR A 265 26.94 4.36 7.25
N PRO A 266 27.08 4.06 5.95
CA PRO A 266 28.29 4.34 5.20
C PRO A 266 28.63 5.84 5.19
N ASP A 267 29.91 6.17 5.01
CA ASP A 267 30.42 7.55 5.08
C ASP A 267 29.83 8.49 4.00
N ASP A 268 29.33 7.94 2.90
CA ASP A 268 28.67 8.68 1.81
C ASP A 268 27.23 9.09 2.14
N ILE A 269 26.63 8.53 3.19
CA ILE A 269 25.30 8.92 3.66
C ILE A 269 25.40 10.12 4.60
N GLN A 270 25.00 11.29 4.11
CA GLN A 270 25.05 12.54 4.89
C GLN A 270 23.78 12.82 5.69
N TYR A 271 22.61 12.41 5.17
CA TYR A 271 21.30 12.70 5.74
C TYR A 271 20.45 11.46 5.88
N VAL A 272 19.69 11.43 6.96
CA VAL A 272 18.64 10.44 7.23
C VAL A 272 17.33 11.15 7.57
N ARG A 273 16.23 10.38 7.52
CA ARG A 273 14.92 10.80 8.02
C ARG A 273 14.44 9.85 9.09
N ARG A 274 13.72 10.39 10.07
CA ARG A 274 12.97 9.57 11.02
C ARG A 274 11.80 8.92 10.30
N TYR A 275 11.72 7.61 10.37
CA TYR A 275 10.63 6.81 9.82
C TYR A 275 9.98 6.03 10.95
N TYR A 276 8.66 6.17 11.11
CA TYR A 276 7.93 5.58 12.22
C TYR A 276 6.57 5.06 11.77
N GLY A 277 6.12 3.96 12.42
CA GLY A 277 4.80 3.39 12.22
C GLY A 277 3.70 4.30 12.79
N GLN A 278 2.50 4.25 12.22
CA GLN A 278 1.36 5.07 12.68
C GLN A 278 0.90 4.70 14.11
N ALA A 279 1.22 3.50 14.59
CA ALA A 279 0.95 3.04 15.95
C ALA A 279 2.11 3.28 16.94
N SER A 280 3.20 3.98 16.52
CA SER A 280 4.25 4.45 17.42
C SER A 280 3.82 5.72 18.16
N SER A 281 4.52 6.10 19.23
CA SER A 281 4.28 7.35 19.97
C SER A 281 4.22 8.56 19.03
N PHE A 282 5.18 8.71 18.13
CA PHE A 282 5.21 9.82 17.16
C PHE A 282 4.01 9.82 16.23
N GLY A 283 3.70 8.66 15.64
CA GLY A 283 2.54 8.54 14.75
C GLY A 283 1.22 8.82 15.46
N GLN A 284 1.08 8.41 16.72
CA GLN A 284 -0.10 8.69 17.54
C GLN A 284 -0.21 10.17 17.91
N ILE A 285 0.91 10.82 18.25
CA ILE A 285 0.93 12.27 18.53
C ILE A 285 0.50 13.04 17.29
N ASP A 286 1.06 12.74 16.12
CA ASP A 286 0.70 13.41 14.87
C ASP A 286 -0.77 13.24 14.52
N ARG A 287 -1.34 12.05 14.79
CA ARG A 287 -2.71 11.71 14.42
C ARG A 287 -3.76 12.16 15.43
N PHE A 288 -3.43 12.12 16.71
CA PHE A 288 -4.40 12.26 17.80
C PHE A 288 -4.00 13.31 18.86
N GLY A 289 -2.88 13.98 18.66
CA GLY A 289 -2.34 14.99 19.61
C GLY A 289 -1.74 14.40 20.89
N LYS A 290 -1.80 13.08 21.08
CA LYS A 290 -1.25 12.38 22.24
C LYS A 290 -0.86 10.94 21.91
N ALA A 291 0.14 10.41 22.61
CA ALA A 291 0.46 9.01 22.59
C ALA A 291 -0.49 8.22 23.51
N SER A 292 -0.79 6.96 23.17
CA SER A 292 -1.47 6.03 24.05
C SER A 292 -0.46 5.32 24.97
N GLU A 293 -0.94 4.67 26.01
CA GLU A 293 -0.11 3.83 26.90
C GLU A 293 0.37 2.54 26.21
N TYR A 294 -0.27 2.17 25.09
CA TYR A 294 0.06 0.95 24.33
C TYR A 294 0.50 1.29 22.91
N GLU A 295 1.72 0.90 22.60
CA GLU A 295 2.36 1.13 21.29
C GLU A 295 2.56 -0.20 20.57
N GLU A 296 2.20 -0.25 19.28
CA GLU A 296 2.46 -1.38 18.39
C GLU A 296 3.38 -1.00 17.21
N GLY A 297 4.12 0.09 17.35
CA GLY A 297 5.03 0.58 16.33
C GLY A 297 6.33 1.09 16.90
N SER A 298 7.40 0.88 16.16
CA SER A 298 8.74 1.41 16.47
C SER A 298 9.14 2.51 15.51
N GLU A 299 10.27 3.16 15.79
CA GLU A 299 10.92 4.14 14.91
C GLU A 299 12.24 3.62 14.37
N SER A 300 12.62 4.14 13.23
CA SER A 300 13.92 3.90 12.61
C SER A 300 14.39 5.15 11.86
N PHE A 301 15.68 5.20 11.52
CA PHE A 301 16.20 6.24 10.66
C PHE A 301 16.50 5.62 9.30
N LEU A 302 16.09 6.27 8.21
CA LEU A 302 16.30 5.81 6.86
C LEU A 302 17.17 6.81 6.08
N PRO A 303 18.16 6.34 5.30
CA PRO A 303 18.99 7.22 4.48
C PRO A 303 18.14 7.89 3.38
N VAL A 304 18.45 9.14 3.07
CA VAL A 304 17.90 9.84 1.91
C VAL A 304 18.78 9.55 0.71
N LEU A 305 18.23 8.86 -0.29
CA LEU A 305 19.03 8.29 -1.38
C LEU A 305 18.75 8.90 -2.75
N TYR A 306 17.50 9.33 -3.03
CA TYR A 306 17.06 9.71 -4.37
C TYR A 306 15.89 10.69 -4.31
N THR A 307 15.57 11.29 -5.45
CA THR A 307 14.32 12.06 -5.63
C THR A 307 13.15 11.11 -5.93
N LEU A 308 11.92 11.61 -5.75
CA LEU A 308 10.72 10.86 -6.11
C LEU A 308 10.70 10.50 -7.62
N ASP A 309 11.16 11.41 -8.47
CA ASP A 309 11.23 11.17 -9.92
C ASP A 309 12.25 10.09 -10.29
N GLU A 310 13.43 10.11 -9.65
CA GLU A 310 14.43 9.04 -9.82
C GLU A 310 13.90 7.68 -9.39
N PHE A 311 13.18 7.63 -8.26
CA PHE A 311 12.51 6.42 -7.79
C PHE A 311 11.45 5.93 -8.78
N CYS A 312 10.58 6.82 -9.25
CA CYS A 312 9.54 6.48 -10.22
C CYS A 312 10.12 5.96 -11.53
N LEU A 313 11.18 6.59 -12.01
CA LEU A 313 11.87 6.18 -13.24
C LEU A 313 12.49 4.78 -13.10
N GLU A 314 13.16 4.52 -11.99
CA GLU A 314 13.76 3.20 -11.74
C GLU A 314 12.68 2.11 -11.58
N PHE A 315 11.61 2.39 -10.82
CA PHE A 315 10.48 1.47 -10.70
C PHE A 315 9.85 1.14 -12.06
N GLU A 316 9.59 2.15 -12.90
CA GLU A 316 9.06 1.97 -14.24
C GLU A 316 9.97 1.09 -15.10
N ARG A 317 11.28 1.33 -15.08
CA ARG A 317 12.27 0.55 -15.84
C ARG A 317 12.27 -0.92 -15.43
N VAL A 318 12.27 -1.18 -14.12
CA VAL A 318 12.24 -2.54 -13.58
C VAL A 318 10.92 -3.23 -13.92
N LEU A 319 9.79 -2.53 -13.80
CA LEU A 319 8.47 -3.07 -14.13
C LEU A 319 8.36 -3.42 -15.62
N ARG A 320 8.79 -2.53 -16.52
CA ARG A 320 8.85 -2.83 -17.96
C ARG A 320 9.78 -4.01 -18.27
N SER A 321 10.88 -4.14 -17.53
CA SER A 321 11.78 -5.29 -17.67
C SER A 321 11.07 -6.59 -17.28
N LEU A 322 10.41 -6.63 -16.12
CA LEU A 322 9.63 -7.79 -15.68
C LEU A 322 8.56 -8.16 -16.73
N MET A 323 7.76 -7.16 -17.15
CA MET A 323 6.67 -7.37 -18.10
C MET A 323 7.18 -7.91 -19.45
N SER A 324 8.36 -7.45 -19.91
CA SER A 324 9.02 -8.00 -21.11
C SER A 324 9.38 -9.47 -20.95
N TYR A 325 9.93 -9.88 -19.80
CA TYR A 325 10.24 -11.30 -19.54
C TYR A 325 9.01 -12.17 -19.38
N THR A 326 7.89 -11.61 -18.93
CA THR A 326 6.65 -12.35 -18.64
C THR A 326 5.62 -12.26 -19.76
N ASN A 327 6.01 -11.76 -20.93
CA ASN A 327 5.13 -11.58 -22.09
C ASN A 327 3.87 -10.77 -21.77
N SER A 328 4.03 -9.64 -21.07
CA SER A 328 2.93 -8.80 -20.61
C SER A 328 3.02 -7.41 -21.23
N PHE A 329 2.05 -7.01 -22.04
CA PHE A 329 1.96 -5.68 -22.64
C PHE A 329 1.27 -4.67 -21.72
N GLY A 330 0.38 -5.15 -20.81
CA GLY A 330 -0.34 -4.37 -19.84
C GLY A 330 -0.34 -5.02 -18.45
N LEU A 331 -0.69 -4.22 -17.42
CA LEU A 331 -0.72 -4.70 -16.02
C LEU A 331 -1.69 -5.87 -15.81
N SER A 332 -2.82 -5.91 -16.53
CA SER A 332 -3.80 -7.01 -16.42
C SER A 332 -3.24 -8.36 -16.88
N GLU A 333 -2.25 -8.36 -17.78
CA GLU A 333 -1.58 -9.58 -18.24
C GLU A 333 -0.52 -10.06 -17.24
N LEU A 334 0.12 -9.13 -16.52
CA LEU A 334 1.11 -9.42 -15.49
C LEU A 334 0.48 -9.94 -14.20
N ILE A 335 -0.57 -9.24 -13.71
CA ILE A 335 -1.08 -9.40 -12.35
C ILE A 335 -1.67 -10.80 -12.14
N GLY A 336 -0.99 -11.58 -11.29
CA GLY A 336 -1.42 -12.92 -10.92
C GLY A 336 -1.31 -13.96 -12.04
N ASN A 337 -0.62 -13.68 -13.15
CA ASN A 337 -0.48 -14.58 -14.30
C ASN A 337 0.96 -15.06 -14.53
N VAL A 338 1.88 -14.71 -13.64
CA VAL A 338 3.29 -15.10 -13.74
C VAL A 338 3.52 -16.40 -12.99
N GLU A 339 4.21 -17.34 -13.63
CA GLU A 339 4.68 -18.53 -12.95
C GLU A 339 5.83 -18.22 -11.99
N TRP A 340 5.90 -18.97 -10.90
CA TRP A 340 6.91 -18.77 -9.86
C TRP A 340 7.26 -20.07 -9.16
N HIS A 341 8.41 -20.11 -8.51
CA HIS A 341 8.86 -21.23 -7.71
C HIS A 341 9.52 -20.74 -6.41
N ILE A 342 9.72 -21.69 -5.47
CA ILE A 342 10.43 -21.42 -4.22
C ILE A 342 11.92 -21.65 -4.48
N GLN A 343 12.73 -20.64 -4.13
CA GLN A 343 14.20 -20.72 -4.13
C GLN A 343 14.74 -20.86 -2.72
N SER A 344 15.96 -21.42 -2.57
CA SER A 344 16.61 -21.50 -1.27
C SER A 344 17.07 -20.10 -0.79
N SER A 345 17.22 -19.95 0.53
CA SER A 345 17.80 -18.73 1.11
C SER A 345 19.24 -18.47 0.65
N GLU A 346 20.00 -19.54 0.38
CA GLU A 346 21.37 -19.43 -0.13
C GLU A 346 21.40 -18.89 -1.56
N GLU A 347 20.50 -19.35 -2.42
CA GLU A 347 20.38 -18.87 -3.78
C GLU A 347 19.96 -17.39 -3.80
N TYR A 348 18.98 -17.00 -2.97
CA TYR A 348 18.61 -15.59 -2.81
C TYR A 348 19.81 -14.71 -2.40
N GLN A 349 20.64 -15.17 -1.46
CA GLN A 349 21.81 -14.41 -1.00
C GLN A 349 22.88 -14.28 -2.09
N SER A 350 23.00 -15.24 -3.01
CA SER A 350 23.96 -15.18 -4.12
C SER A 350 23.66 -14.05 -5.12
N PHE A 351 22.40 -13.67 -5.26
CA PHE A 351 21.95 -12.60 -6.18
C PHE A 351 21.88 -11.21 -5.55
N ASN A 352 21.92 -11.12 -4.21
CA ASN A 352 21.76 -9.85 -3.48
C ASN A 352 23.04 -9.48 -2.70
N LYS A 353 24.20 -9.72 -3.31
CA LYS A 353 25.51 -9.31 -2.78
C LYS A 353 25.76 -7.82 -2.90
#